data_a61407a719e90ca1ec2ce41e4681f70d
#
_entry.id   a61407a719e90ca1ec2ce41e4681f70d
#
_cell.length_a   1.000
_cell.length_b   1.000
_cell.length_c   1.000
_cell.angle_alpha   90.00
_cell.angle_beta   90.00
_cell.angle_gamma   90.00
#
_symmetry.space_group_name_H-M   'P 1'
#
loop_
_entity.id
_entity.type
_entity.pdbx_description
1 polymer ?
#
loop_
_entity_poly.entity_id
_entity_poly.type
_entity_poly.pdbx_seq_one_letter_code
_entity_poly.pdbx_strand_id
1 'polypeptide(L)'
;VTKTWVLIAAILGSAMTFIDGSAVNVALPVIQRELGANAAQMQWVVEGYALFLAALILLGGSLGDLYGRKKMFLAGIVVFAAASAGCVFAPNVQVLIFARCVQGIGAACAMPESLALISASFEGAERGRAIGTWSGFAALVSAVGPLIGGYLAQHASWRWVFLINLPIAVAVVAITVRGVPESRD
;
A
#
# COMPACT_ATOMS: atom_id res chain seq x y z
N VAL A 1 -14.77 19.91 -5.63
CA VAL A 1 -13.28 19.83 -5.70
C VAL A 1 -12.75 18.89 -4.61
N THR A 2 -13.16 19.04 -3.35
CA THR A 2 -12.69 18.22 -2.22
C THR A 2 -13.00 16.74 -2.38
N LYS A 3 -14.22 16.37 -2.79
CA LYS A 3 -14.63 14.95 -3.01
C LYS A 3 -13.73 14.24 -4.04
N THR A 4 -13.37 14.94 -5.12
CA THR A 4 -12.49 14.39 -6.15
C THR A 4 -11.08 14.08 -5.60
N TRP A 5 -10.52 14.99 -4.79
CA TRP A 5 -9.22 14.79 -4.16
C TRP A 5 -9.22 13.63 -3.16
N VAL A 6 -10.31 13.48 -2.39
CA VAL A 6 -10.49 12.32 -1.49
C VAL A 6 -10.47 11.02 -2.28
N LEU A 7 -11.24 10.95 -3.36
CA LEU A 7 -11.32 9.73 -4.18
C LEU A 7 -9.97 9.40 -4.84
N ILE A 8 -9.28 10.40 -5.39
CA ILE A 8 -7.94 10.22 -6.00
C ILE A 8 -6.94 9.75 -4.94
N ALA A 9 -6.89 10.38 -3.77
CA ALA A 9 -5.97 9.99 -2.70
C ALA A 9 -6.23 8.56 -2.22
N ALA A 10 -7.49 8.19 -2.02
CA ALA A 10 -7.89 6.86 -1.60
C ALA A 10 -7.54 5.80 -2.66
N ILE A 11 -7.79 6.08 -3.95
CA ILE A 11 -7.44 5.17 -5.05
C ILE A 11 -5.93 4.98 -5.13
N LEU A 12 -5.16 6.06 -5.15
CA LEU A 12 -3.69 5.98 -5.27
C LEU A 12 -3.04 5.30 -4.05
N GLY A 13 -3.51 5.62 -2.83
CA GLY A 13 -3.02 4.99 -1.61
C GLY A 13 -3.30 3.49 -1.56
N SER A 14 -4.50 3.07 -1.95
CA SER A 14 -4.84 1.65 -2.06
C SER A 14 -4.11 0.98 -3.24
N ALA A 15 -3.99 1.66 -4.39
CA ALA A 15 -3.28 1.14 -5.55
C ALA A 15 -1.82 0.78 -5.21
N MET A 16 -1.15 1.61 -4.41
CA MET A 16 0.21 1.36 -3.94
C MET A 16 0.31 0.02 -3.20
N THR A 17 -0.61 -0.27 -2.28
CA THR A 17 -0.62 -1.52 -1.51
C THR A 17 -1.01 -2.73 -2.37
N PHE A 18 -1.92 -2.56 -3.34
CA PHE A 18 -2.34 -3.63 -4.25
C PHE A 18 -1.27 -3.97 -5.29
N ILE A 19 -0.59 -2.97 -5.86
CA ILE A 19 0.55 -3.20 -6.77
C ILE A 19 1.64 -3.97 -6.02
N ASP A 20 2.02 -3.49 -4.84
CA ASP A 20 3.06 -4.12 -4.04
C ASP A 20 2.71 -5.59 -3.72
N GLY A 21 1.50 -5.86 -3.21
CA GLY A 21 1.06 -7.20 -2.88
C GLY A 21 1.03 -8.17 -4.07
N SER A 22 0.76 -7.70 -5.28
CA SER A 22 0.69 -8.54 -6.48
C SER A 22 2.02 -8.64 -7.24
N ALA A 23 2.76 -7.54 -7.37
CA ALA A 23 4.01 -7.48 -8.11
C ALA A 23 5.16 -8.25 -7.43
N VAL A 24 5.23 -8.23 -6.10
CA VAL A 24 6.26 -8.93 -5.33
C VAL A 24 6.21 -10.44 -5.58
N ASN A 25 5.02 -11.03 -5.70
CA ASN A 25 4.88 -12.48 -5.93
C ASN A 25 5.58 -12.94 -7.22
N VAL A 26 5.53 -12.14 -8.27
CA VAL A 26 6.19 -12.47 -9.55
C VAL A 26 7.70 -12.22 -9.49
N ALA A 27 8.14 -11.32 -8.63
CA ALA A 27 9.56 -11.01 -8.43
C ALA A 27 10.28 -12.03 -7.52
N LEU A 28 9.57 -12.85 -6.75
CA LEU A 28 10.15 -13.79 -5.77
C LEU A 28 11.27 -14.67 -6.32
N PRO A 29 11.17 -15.30 -7.52
CA PRO A 29 12.25 -16.15 -8.03
C PRO A 29 13.54 -15.37 -8.31
N VAL A 30 13.44 -14.10 -8.70
CA VAL A 30 14.59 -13.22 -8.92
C VAL A 30 15.22 -12.82 -7.59
N ILE A 31 14.39 -12.40 -6.63
CA ILE A 31 14.81 -12.06 -5.26
C ILE A 31 15.53 -13.25 -4.61
N GLN A 32 14.97 -14.43 -4.74
CA GLN A 32 15.54 -15.66 -4.19
C GLN A 32 16.95 -15.92 -4.70
N ARG A 33 17.15 -15.81 -6.01
CA ARG A 33 18.45 -16.03 -6.65
C ARG A 33 19.47 -14.97 -6.24
N GLU A 34 19.08 -13.68 -6.26
CA GLU A 34 20.01 -12.59 -5.97
C GLU A 34 20.41 -12.52 -4.50
N LEU A 35 19.49 -12.81 -3.58
CA LEU A 35 19.78 -12.78 -2.13
C LEU A 35 20.24 -14.15 -1.57
N GLY A 36 20.33 -15.19 -2.41
CA GLY A 36 20.70 -16.53 -1.96
C GLY A 36 19.75 -17.10 -0.90
N ALA A 37 18.46 -16.76 -1.00
CA ALA A 37 17.48 -17.10 0.00
C ALA A 37 16.88 -18.50 -0.19
N ASN A 38 16.50 -19.15 0.90
CA ASN A 38 15.79 -20.42 0.85
C ASN A 38 14.25 -20.21 0.70
N ALA A 39 13.52 -21.28 0.41
CA ALA A 39 12.07 -21.24 0.20
C ALA A 39 11.29 -20.70 1.41
N ALA A 40 11.69 -21.06 2.63
CA ALA A 40 11.04 -20.56 3.84
C ALA A 40 11.22 -19.03 4.01
N GLN A 41 12.40 -18.52 3.68
CA GLN A 41 12.65 -17.08 3.71
C GLN A 41 11.82 -16.34 2.66
N MET A 42 11.65 -16.89 1.44
CA MET A 42 10.78 -16.30 0.42
C MET A 42 9.32 -16.29 0.85
N GLN A 43 8.87 -17.35 1.52
CA GLN A 43 7.55 -17.40 2.11
C GLN A 43 7.36 -16.27 3.15
N TRP A 44 8.34 -16.03 4.01
CA TRP A 44 8.29 -14.93 4.98
C TRP A 44 8.33 -13.53 4.35
N VAL A 45 8.93 -13.36 3.19
CA VAL A 45 8.86 -12.08 2.43
C VAL A 45 7.40 -11.73 2.09
N VAL A 46 6.57 -12.72 1.76
CA VAL A 46 5.15 -12.52 1.46
C VAL A 46 4.31 -12.52 2.73
N GLU A 47 4.47 -13.53 3.58
CA GLU A 47 3.65 -13.73 4.78
C GLU A 47 3.90 -12.66 5.84
N GLY A 48 5.13 -12.17 5.97
CA GLY A 48 5.43 -11.09 6.92
C GLY A 48 4.57 -9.86 6.66
N TYR A 49 4.45 -9.44 5.41
CA TYR A 49 3.54 -8.36 5.02
C TYR A 49 2.07 -8.68 5.33
N ALA A 50 1.60 -9.83 4.86
CA ALA A 50 0.20 -10.24 4.99
C ALA A 50 -0.22 -10.43 6.45
N LEU A 51 0.66 -11.00 7.28
CA LEU A 51 0.42 -11.25 8.70
C LEU A 51 0.22 -9.94 9.47
N PHE A 52 1.14 -8.98 9.32
CA PHE A 52 1.03 -7.70 10.01
C PHE A 52 -0.14 -6.87 9.49
N LEU A 53 -0.42 -6.90 8.18
CA LEU A 53 -1.61 -6.29 7.62
C LEU A 53 -2.88 -6.87 8.24
N ALA A 54 -3.04 -8.19 8.22
CA ALA A 54 -4.23 -8.86 8.72
C ALA A 54 -4.42 -8.69 10.24
N ALA A 55 -3.33 -8.80 11.01
CA ALA A 55 -3.38 -8.67 12.47
C ALA A 55 -3.73 -7.26 12.94
N LEU A 56 -3.35 -6.22 12.18
CA LEU A 56 -3.45 -4.84 12.63
C LEU A 56 -4.51 -4.01 11.89
N ILE A 57 -5.17 -4.54 10.86
CA ILE A 57 -6.12 -3.78 10.04
C ILE A 57 -7.29 -3.21 10.86
N LEU A 58 -7.82 -3.96 11.82
CA LEU A 58 -8.90 -3.49 12.71
C LEU A 58 -8.40 -2.40 13.68
N LEU A 59 -7.17 -2.55 14.17
CA LEU A 59 -6.55 -1.51 15.00
C LEU A 59 -6.31 -0.24 14.21
N GLY A 60 -5.82 -0.35 12.97
CA GLY A 60 -5.63 0.77 12.07
C GLY A 60 -6.90 1.58 11.88
N GLY A 61 -8.02 0.92 11.56
CA GLY A 61 -9.32 1.56 11.44
C GLY A 61 -9.79 2.24 12.73
N SER A 62 -9.71 1.54 13.86
CA SER A 62 -10.09 2.12 15.17
C SER A 62 -9.24 3.34 15.57
N LEU A 63 -7.96 3.32 15.24
CA LEU A 63 -7.08 4.47 15.49
C LEU A 63 -7.45 5.67 14.60
N GLY A 64 -7.91 5.43 13.37
CA GLY A 64 -8.40 6.49 12.49
C GLY A 64 -9.65 7.16 13.01
N ASP A 65 -10.59 6.39 13.55
CA ASP A 65 -11.79 6.93 14.18
C ASP A 65 -11.44 7.79 15.43
N LEU A 66 -10.46 7.37 16.24
CA LEU A 66 -10.04 8.09 17.45
C LEU A 66 -9.16 9.31 17.16
N TYR A 67 -8.15 9.17 16.32
CA TYR A 67 -7.12 10.20 16.12
C TYR A 67 -7.32 11.03 14.83
N GLY A 68 -8.21 10.61 13.96
CA GLY A 68 -8.53 11.24 12.69
C GLY A 68 -8.10 10.42 11.48
N ARG A 69 -9.03 10.19 10.58
CA ARG A 69 -8.89 9.31 9.41
C ARG A 69 -7.80 9.79 8.45
N LYS A 70 -7.75 11.09 8.18
CA LYS A 70 -6.68 11.69 7.34
C LYS A 70 -5.30 11.47 7.95
N LYS A 71 -5.15 11.68 9.24
CA LYS A 71 -3.86 11.53 9.94
C LYS A 71 -3.38 10.09 9.91
N MET A 72 -4.27 9.14 10.18
CA MET A 72 -3.93 7.71 10.15
C MET A 72 -3.63 7.22 8.74
N PHE A 73 -4.38 7.70 7.74
CA PHE A 73 -4.08 7.45 6.34
C PHE A 73 -2.68 7.92 5.96
N LEU A 74 -2.34 9.18 6.27
CA LEU A 74 -1.00 9.75 6.01
C LEU A 74 0.10 8.99 6.75
N ALA A 75 -0.10 8.67 8.03
CA ALA A 75 0.87 7.89 8.80
C ALA A 75 1.11 6.52 8.17
N GLY A 76 0.05 5.82 7.75
CA GLY A 76 0.14 4.55 7.05
C GLY A 76 0.91 4.64 5.74
N ILE A 77 0.63 5.65 4.91
CA ILE A 77 1.33 5.89 3.65
C ILE A 77 2.82 6.19 3.88
N VAL A 78 3.16 7.01 4.87
CA VAL A 78 4.56 7.36 5.19
C VAL A 78 5.32 6.13 5.71
N VAL A 79 4.72 5.35 6.61
CA VAL A 79 5.32 4.11 7.13
C VAL A 79 5.53 3.11 5.99
N PHE A 80 4.53 2.93 5.12
CA PHE A 80 4.63 2.05 3.97
C PHE A 80 5.74 2.48 3.01
N ALA A 81 5.84 3.77 2.70
CA ALA A 81 6.88 4.32 1.83
C ALA A 81 8.28 4.17 2.42
N ALA A 82 8.45 4.47 3.71
CA ALA A 82 9.73 4.29 4.40
C ALA A 82 10.16 2.82 4.41
N ALA A 83 9.23 1.90 4.66
CA ALA A 83 9.49 0.47 4.60
C ALA A 83 9.78 0.00 3.16
N SER A 84 9.12 0.57 2.14
CA SER A 84 9.44 0.32 0.72
C SER A 84 10.87 0.73 0.39
N ALA A 85 11.33 1.89 0.89
CA ALA A 85 12.73 2.28 0.78
C ALA A 85 13.66 1.27 1.48
N GLY A 86 13.27 0.77 2.66
CA GLY A 86 13.97 -0.32 3.34
C GLY A 86 14.09 -1.59 2.48
N CYS A 87 13.05 -1.96 1.74
CA CYS A 87 13.07 -3.07 0.79
C CYS A 87 14.03 -2.80 -0.38
N VAL A 88 14.03 -1.58 -0.94
CA VAL A 88 14.93 -1.18 -2.05
C VAL A 88 16.40 -1.35 -1.65
N PHE A 89 16.75 -0.93 -0.45
CA PHE A 89 18.14 -0.94 0.05
C PHE A 89 18.48 -2.20 0.86
N ALA A 90 17.61 -3.20 0.92
CA ALA A 90 17.86 -4.43 1.66
C ALA A 90 19.12 -5.16 1.16
N PRO A 91 20.16 -5.35 2.02
CA PRO A 91 21.38 -6.03 1.65
C PRO A 91 21.25 -7.56 1.72
N ASN A 92 20.25 -8.05 2.43
CA ASN A 92 19.99 -9.48 2.65
C ASN A 92 18.49 -9.72 2.88
N VAL A 93 18.11 -11.00 2.86
CA VAL A 93 16.71 -11.41 2.99
C VAL A 93 16.10 -11.10 4.35
N GLN A 94 16.88 -11.09 5.43
CA GLN A 94 16.39 -10.79 6.78
C GLN A 94 15.92 -9.33 6.88
N VAL A 95 16.70 -8.40 6.34
CA VAL A 95 16.31 -6.99 6.27
C VAL A 95 15.08 -6.81 5.37
N LEU A 96 15.02 -7.54 4.25
CA LEU A 96 13.84 -7.51 3.37
C LEU A 96 12.59 -8.00 4.10
N ILE A 97 12.65 -9.12 4.81
CA ILE A 97 11.53 -9.65 5.62
C ILE A 97 11.08 -8.64 6.66
N PHE A 98 12.03 -8.05 7.41
CA PHE A 98 11.71 -7.02 8.40
C PHE A 98 11.00 -5.81 7.77
N ALA A 99 11.52 -5.30 6.67
CA ALA A 99 10.91 -4.19 5.94
C ALA A 99 9.50 -4.55 5.44
N ARG A 100 9.27 -5.79 4.99
CA ARG A 100 7.95 -6.29 4.61
C ARG A 100 6.97 -6.31 5.78
N CYS A 101 7.40 -6.70 6.97
CA CYS A 101 6.57 -6.61 8.17
C CYS A 101 6.15 -5.16 8.46
N VAL A 102 7.09 -4.22 8.38
CA VAL A 102 6.80 -2.79 8.57
C VAL A 102 5.88 -2.24 7.48
N GLN A 103 6.04 -2.68 6.22
CA GLN A 103 5.09 -2.35 5.15
C GLN A 103 3.66 -2.83 5.49
N GLY A 104 3.52 -4.03 6.05
CA GLY A 104 2.24 -4.56 6.51
C GLY A 104 1.58 -3.68 7.57
N ILE A 105 2.35 -3.12 8.51
CA ILE A 105 1.85 -2.14 9.50
C ILE A 105 1.35 -0.87 8.81
N GLY A 106 2.14 -0.33 7.88
CA GLY A 106 1.74 0.85 7.10
C GLY A 106 0.45 0.64 6.31
N ALA A 107 0.33 -0.50 5.63
CA ALA A 107 -0.87 -0.88 4.90
C ALA A 107 -2.09 -1.06 5.82
N ALA A 108 -1.91 -1.64 7.01
CA ALA A 108 -2.97 -1.82 8.00
C ALA A 108 -3.55 -0.48 8.50
N CYS A 109 -2.73 0.56 8.54
CA CYS A 109 -3.20 1.91 8.86
C CYS A 109 -3.82 2.64 7.66
N ALA A 110 -3.31 2.42 6.43
CA ALA A 110 -3.75 3.17 5.25
C ALA A 110 -5.01 2.60 4.59
N MET A 111 -5.14 1.26 4.51
CA MET A 111 -6.23 0.63 3.75
C MET A 111 -7.63 0.90 4.31
N PRO A 112 -7.91 0.70 5.61
CA PRO A 112 -9.24 0.97 6.14
C PRO A 112 -9.59 2.46 6.03
N GLU A 113 -8.61 3.34 6.19
CA GLU A 113 -8.81 4.77 6.10
C GLU A 113 -9.12 5.26 4.68
N SER A 114 -8.64 4.57 3.64
CA SER A 114 -9.03 4.85 2.26
C SER A 114 -10.55 4.76 2.06
N LEU A 115 -11.16 3.70 2.57
CA LEU A 115 -12.60 3.49 2.48
C LEU A 115 -13.36 4.40 3.45
N ALA A 116 -12.83 4.63 4.65
CA ALA A 116 -13.42 5.51 5.65
C ALA A 116 -13.48 6.97 5.16
N LEU A 117 -12.42 7.48 4.52
CA LEU A 117 -12.38 8.82 3.92
C LEU A 117 -13.41 8.98 2.78
N ILE A 118 -13.57 7.95 1.93
CA ILE A 118 -14.62 7.95 0.90
C ILE A 118 -15.98 7.98 1.57
N SER A 119 -16.22 7.11 2.55
CA SER A 119 -17.51 7.00 3.24
C SER A 119 -17.91 8.27 3.99
N ALA A 120 -16.94 8.99 4.55
CA ALA A 120 -17.17 10.27 5.23
C ALA A 120 -17.41 11.45 4.26
N SER A 121 -16.92 11.35 3.03
CA SER A 121 -16.98 12.46 2.05
C SER A 121 -18.13 12.34 1.06
N PHE A 122 -18.71 11.17 0.88
CA PHE A 122 -19.78 10.89 -0.07
C PHE A 122 -21.02 10.33 0.62
N GLU A 123 -22.22 10.69 0.14
CA GLU A 123 -23.50 10.28 0.70
C GLU A 123 -24.39 9.59 -0.34
N GLY A 124 -25.34 8.78 0.14
CA GLY A 124 -26.37 8.16 -0.69
C GLY A 124 -25.80 7.42 -1.91
N ALA A 125 -26.35 7.69 -3.08
CA ALA A 125 -25.95 7.04 -4.34
C ALA A 125 -24.53 7.43 -4.80
N GLU A 126 -24.04 8.63 -4.43
CA GLU A 126 -22.67 9.05 -4.74
C GLU A 126 -21.64 8.20 -4.02
N ARG A 127 -21.89 7.80 -2.75
CA ARG A 127 -21.01 6.90 -1.98
C ARG A 127 -20.88 5.56 -2.69
N GLY A 128 -21.99 4.98 -3.14
CA GLY A 128 -21.95 3.71 -3.89
C GLY A 128 -21.12 3.81 -5.17
N ARG A 129 -21.24 4.90 -5.91
CA ARG A 129 -20.43 5.15 -7.12
C ARG A 129 -18.95 5.34 -6.79
N ALA A 130 -18.62 6.10 -5.74
CA ALA A 130 -17.25 6.33 -5.32
C ALA A 130 -16.57 5.04 -4.87
N ILE A 131 -17.24 4.21 -4.06
CA ILE A 131 -16.75 2.89 -3.64
C ILE A 131 -16.60 1.96 -4.84
N GLY A 132 -17.58 1.94 -5.76
CA GLY A 132 -17.51 1.16 -7.00
C GLY A 132 -16.32 1.56 -7.88
N THR A 133 -16.06 2.86 -8.01
CA THR A 133 -14.89 3.38 -8.74
C THR A 133 -13.60 2.96 -8.05
N TRP A 134 -13.48 3.14 -6.74
CA TRP A 134 -12.33 2.72 -5.96
C TRP A 134 -12.06 1.21 -6.08
N SER A 135 -13.09 0.37 -5.95
CA SER A 135 -12.99 -1.08 -6.10
C SER A 135 -12.61 -1.50 -7.52
N GLY A 136 -13.14 -0.82 -8.54
CA GLY A 136 -12.79 -1.08 -9.94
C GLY A 136 -11.31 -0.79 -10.22
N PHE A 137 -10.79 0.32 -9.73
CA PHE A 137 -9.35 0.63 -9.83
C PHE A 137 -8.51 -0.36 -9.03
N ALA A 138 -8.94 -0.78 -7.84
CA ALA A 138 -8.25 -1.79 -7.05
C ALA A 138 -8.11 -3.12 -7.81
N ALA A 139 -9.19 -3.58 -8.45
CA ALA A 139 -9.18 -4.79 -9.26
C ALA A 139 -8.25 -4.66 -10.49
N LEU A 140 -8.33 -3.52 -11.21
CA LEU A 140 -7.47 -3.26 -12.37
C LEU A 140 -5.99 -3.26 -11.98
N VAL A 141 -5.66 -2.56 -10.91
CA VAL A 141 -4.28 -2.44 -10.41
C VAL A 141 -3.74 -3.80 -9.94
N SER A 142 -4.56 -4.60 -9.27
CA SER A 142 -4.17 -5.97 -8.87
C SER A 142 -3.89 -6.87 -10.07
N ALA A 143 -4.63 -6.70 -11.17
CA ALA A 143 -4.41 -7.46 -12.40
C ALA A 143 -3.16 -6.99 -13.17
N VAL A 144 -2.84 -5.69 -13.14
CA VAL A 144 -1.68 -5.10 -13.82
C VAL A 144 -0.40 -5.27 -13.01
N GLY A 145 -0.49 -5.36 -11.69
CA GLY A 145 0.66 -5.49 -10.79
C GLY A 145 1.65 -6.59 -11.18
N PRO A 146 1.21 -7.84 -11.43
CA PRO A 146 2.10 -8.92 -11.86
C PRO A 146 2.83 -8.64 -13.17
N LEU A 147 2.19 -7.94 -14.13
CA LEU A 147 2.81 -7.57 -15.40
C LEU A 147 3.94 -6.57 -15.18
N ILE A 148 3.68 -5.52 -14.39
CA ILE A 148 4.68 -4.52 -14.02
C ILE A 148 5.81 -5.18 -13.21
N GLY A 149 5.46 -5.96 -12.19
CA GLY A 149 6.43 -6.63 -11.33
C GLY A 149 7.33 -7.60 -12.10
N GLY A 150 6.75 -8.42 -12.99
CA GLY A 150 7.49 -9.36 -13.83
C GLY A 150 8.42 -8.65 -14.81
N TYR A 151 7.95 -7.60 -15.47
CA TYR A 151 8.76 -6.80 -16.38
C TYR A 151 9.95 -6.14 -15.66
N LEU A 152 9.70 -5.45 -14.55
CA LEU A 152 10.74 -4.77 -13.79
C LEU A 152 11.77 -5.75 -13.20
N ALA A 153 11.32 -6.88 -12.66
CA ALA A 153 12.21 -7.87 -12.07
C ALA A 153 13.12 -8.53 -13.09
N GLN A 154 12.65 -8.73 -14.35
CA GLN A 154 13.41 -9.40 -15.40
C GLN A 154 14.32 -8.48 -16.19
N HIS A 155 13.90 -7.21 -16.44
CA HIS A 155 14.59 -6.29 -17.35
C HIS A 155 15.36 -5.17 -16.62
N ALA A 156 15.09 -4.94 -15.35
CA ALA A 156 15.77 -3.91 -14.57
C ALA A 156 16.33 -4.49 -13.25
N SER A 157 15.55 -4.45 -12.17
CA SER A 157 15.86 -5.06 -10.90
C SER A 157 14.57 -5.27 -10.12
N TRP A 158 14.49 -6.32 -9.31
CA TRP A 158 13.37 -6.53 -8.39
C TRP A 158 13.17 -5.36 -7.41
N ARG A 159 14.23 -4.59 -7.12
CA ARG A 159 14.15 -3.40 -6.25
C ARG A 159 13.21 -2.32 -6.79
N TRP A 160 13.04 -2.24 -8.11
CA TRP A 160 12.11 -1.31 -8.73
C TRP A 160 10.65 -1.59 -8.38
N VAL A 161 10.31 -2.84 -8.04
CA VAL A 161 8.96 -3.20 -7.57
C VAL A 161 8.60 -2.43 -6.31
N PHE A 162 9.57 -2.21 -5.42
CA PHE A 162 9.38 -1.40 -4.21
C PHE A 162 9.60 0.09 -4.46
N LEU A 163 10.52 0.44 -5.35
CA LEU A 163 10.84 1.84 -5.64
C LEU A 163 9.66 2.60 -6.23
N ILE A 164 8.81 1.94 -7.03
CA ILE A 164 7.60 2.55 -7.61
C ILE A 164 6.64 3.10 -6.55
N ASN A 165 6.65 2.56 -5.34
CA ASN A 165 5.83 3.02 -4.22
C ASN A 165 6.21 4.43 -3.74
N LEU A 166 7.48 4.83 -3.87
CA LEU A 166 7.96 6.11 -3.35
C LEU A 166 7.36 7.31 -4.07
N PRO A 167 7.40 7.42 -5.42
CA PRO A 167 6.76 8.53 -6.13
C PRO A 167 5.24 8.54 -5.95
N ILE A 168 4.59 7.37 -5.89
CA ILE A 168 3.15 7.28 -5.63
C ILE A 168 2.84 7.82 -4.22
N ALA A 169 3.61 7.43 -3.21
CA ALA A 169 3.45 7.92 -1.85
C ALA A 169 3.61 9.45 -1.75
N VAL A 170 4.60 10.03 -2.43
CA VAL A 170 4.78 11.49 -2.48
C VAL A 170 3.55 12.16 -3.08
N ALA A 171 3.01 11.63 -4.18
CA ALA A 171 1.79 12.15 -4.80
C ALA A 171 0.58 12.05 -3.85
N VAL A 172 0.39 10.89 -3.20
CA VAL A 172 -0.69 10.66 -2.24
C VAL A 172 -0.59 11.62 -1.07
N VAL A 173 0.58 11.80 -0.48
CA VAL A 173 0.80 12.73 0.63
C VAL A 173 0.48 14.16 0.19
N ALA A 174 1.00 14.61 -0.96
CA ALA A 174 0.76 15.96 -1.47
C ALA A 174 -0.72 16.24 -1.71
N ILE A 175 -1.45 15.29 -2.32
CA ILE A 175 -2.89 15.38 -2.58
C ILE A 175 -3.67 15.39 -1.26
N THR A 176 -3.33 14.48 -0.35
CA THR A 176 -4.05 14.34 0.93
C THR A 176 -3.87 15.56 1.81
N VAL A 177 -2.66 16.09 1.93
CA VAL A 177 -2.39 17.27 2.75
C VAL A 177 -3.17 18.49 2.27
N ARG A 178 -3.24 18.71 0.94
CA ARG A 178 -3.85 19.89 0.33
C ARG A 178 -5.35 19.77 0.10
N GLY A 179 -5.86 18.58 -0.19
CA GLY A 179 -7.22 18.40 -0.73
C GLY A 179 -8.17 17.59 0.13
N VAL A 180 -7.69 16.86 1.14
CA VAL A 180 -8.53 15.99 1.98
C VAL A 180 -8.80 16.65 3.32
N PRO A 181 -10.07 16.82 3.74
CA PRO A 181 -10.39 17.32 5.08
C PRO A 181 -10.15 16.25 6.14
N GLU A 182 -9.92 16.67 7.38
CA GLU A 182 -9.89 15.75 8.51
C GLU A 182 -11.33 15.32 8.88
N SER A 183 -11.51 14.07 9.21
CA SER A 183 -12.77 13.51 9.72
C SER A 183 -12.50 12.55 10.88
N ARG A 184 -13.42 12.50 11.84
CA ARG A 184 -13.43 11.62 13.00
C ARG A 184 -14.85 11.15 13.25
N ASP A 185 -15.03 10.02 13.86
CA ASP A 185 -16.30 9.59 14.47
C ASP A 185 -16.26 9.77 15.97
#